data_30f51165ceacf029c78149d4728d8b04
#
_entry.id   30f51165ceacf029c78149d4728d8b04
#
_cell.length_a   1.000
_cell.length_b   1.000
_cell.length_c   1.000
_cell.angle_alpha   90.00
_cell.angle_beta   90.00
_cell.angle_gamma   90.00
#
_symmetry.space_group_name_H-M   'P 1'
#
loop_
_entity.id
_entity.type
_entity.pdbx_description
1 polymer ?
#
loop_
_entity_poly.entity_id
_entity_poly.type
_entity_poly.pdbx_seq_one_letter_code
_entity_poly.pdbx_strand_id
1 'polypeptide(L)'
;MTLTHNGDNEIADSAAEGTTWNGLSPFGIKVIEEMNRLGMIIDIAHASDKTFYDCIEYSKYPIVSTHSCCRALASHKRNMTDDMIRKMADKGGVIQINFFPPFLSDEFAKEYNVWEKEHPEAEKLESEFKENPADKEKRKAWENLVDSLEKLNRPGVKRIVDHIDHAIRIGGIEHVGIGSDFDGIEVTPAGLENISQIGKVFDEMKKRGYSDDQIDKIAGQNFLRVFKEVNMKNSSSCIRY
;
A
#
# COMPACT_ATOMS: atom_id res chain seq x y z
N MET A 1 11.35 5.95 -1.19
CA MET A 1 10.54 7.00 -1.90
C MET A 1 9.54 6.30 -2.78
N THR A 2 8.26 6.67 -2.70
CA THR A 2 7.19 6.23 -3.60
C THR A 2 7.37 6.92 -4.95
N LEU A 3 7.34 6.15 -6.05
CA LEU A 3 7.70 6.66 -7.38
C LEU A 3 6.57 7.48 -8.03
N THR A 4 5.33 7.06 -7.83
CA THR A 4 4.12 7.67 -8.38
C THR A 4 3.05 7.80 -7.30
N HIS A 5 2.02 8.59 -7.57
CA HIS A 5 0.80 8.64 -6.76
C HIS A 5 -0.43 8.38 -7.67
N ASN A 6 -1.40 9.29 -7.71
CA ASN A 6 -2.65 9.09 -8.46
C ASN A 6 -2.57 9.47 -9.95
N GLY A 7 -1.40 9.74 -10.48
CA GLY A 7 -1.14 10.06 -11.89
C GLY A 7 0.27 9.71 -12.32
N ASP A 8 0.48 9.62 -13.63
CA ASP A 8 1.80 9.48 -14.23
C ASP A 8 2.63 10.76 -13.97
N ASN A 9 3.95 10.60 -13.88
CA ASN A 9 4.88 11.70 -13.71
C ASN A 9 6.15 11.49 -14.56
N GLU A 10 7.17 12.33 -14.40
CA GLU A 10 8.42 12.22 -15.17
C GLU A 10 9.22 10.95 -14.84
N ILE A 11 8.92 10.25 -13.74
CA ILE A 11 9.64 9.04 -13.31
C ILE A 11 9.00 7.79 -13.90
N ALA A 12 7.66 7.65 -13.77
CA ALA A 12 7.00 6.38 -14.08
C ALA A 12 5.48 6.53 -14.30
N ASP A 13 4.91 5.48 -14.85
CA ASP A 13 3.48 5.30 -14.95
C ASP A 13 2.89 4.83 -13.61
N SER A 14 1.74 5.41 -13.26
CA SER A 14 0.93 5.04 -12.09
C SER A 14 -0.11 3.95 -12.42
N ALA A 15 -0.62 3.30 -11.40
CA ALA A 15 -1.76 2.38 -11.54
C ALA A 15 -3.07 3.09 -11.93
N ALA A 16 -3.15 4.42 -11.77
CA ALA A 16 -4.34 5.19 -12.12
C ALA A 16 -4.48 5.37 -13.63
N GLU A 17 -3.43 5.81 -14.31
CA GLU A 17 -3.41 6.14 -15.74
C GLU A 17 -2.52 5.18 -16.55
N GLY A 18 -1.26 5.07 -16.19
CA GLY A 18 -0.37 3.97 -16.51
C GLY A 18 0.02 3.74 -17.96
N THR A 19 0.08 4.78 -18.83
CA THR A 19 0.38 4.59 -20.25
C THR A 19 1.33 5.60 -20.87
N THR A 20 1.87 6.55 -20.13
CA THR A 20 2.75 7.62 -20.67
C THR A 20 4.10 7.05 -21.11
N TRP A 21 4.71 6.19 -20.30
CA TRP A 21 6.06 5.66 -20.52
C TRP A 21 6.09 4.16 -20.81
N ASN A 22 4.96 3.47 -20.61
CA ASN A 22 4.90 2.00 -20.57
C ASN A 22 5.88 1.43 -19.51
N GLY A 23 5.82 1.98 -18.29
CA GLY A 23 6.64 1.62 -17.14
C GLY A 23 7.49 2.77 -16.60
N LEU A 24 8.78 2.52 -16.37
CA LEU A 24 9.74 3.58 -16.02
C LEU A 24 10.11 4.42 -17.25
N SER A 25 10.16 5.74 -17.07
CA SER A 25 10.75 6.62 -18.07
C SER A 25 12.28 6.45 -18.14
N PRO A 26 12.97 6.96 -19.20
CA PRO A 26 14.43 7.02 -19.21
C PRO A 26 15.02 7.82 -18.04
N PHE A 27 14.30 8.81 -17.53
CA PHE A 27 14.66 9.54 -16.31
C PHE A 27 14.44 8.68 -15.07
N GLY A 28 13.30 7.94 -15.01
CA GLY A 28 12.97 7.03 -13.92
C GLY A 28 14.04 5.96 -13.70
N ILE A 29 14.62 5.39 -14.76
CA ILE A 29 15.74 4.44 -14.64
C ILE A 29 16.92 5.09 -13.90
N LYS A 30 17.27 6.33 -14.23
CA LYS A 30 18.33 7.08 -13.53
C LYS A 30 17.98 7.38 -12.07
N VAL A 31 16.70 7.63 -11.79
CA VAL A 31 16.20 7.80 -10.41
C VAL A 31 16.40 6.49 -9.62
N ILE A 32 16.04 5.33 -10.18
CA ILE A 32 16.28 4.03 -9.54
C ILE A 32 17.78 3.80 -9.27
N GLU A 33 18.65 4.11 -10.21
CA GLU A 33 20.10 4.00 -10.04
C GLU A 33 20.59 4.88 -8.89
N GLU A 34 20.13 6.13 -8.82
CA GLU A 34 20.51 7.07 -7.78
C GLU A 34 19.94 6.67 -6.41
N MET A 35 18.69 6.19 -6.34
CA MET A 35 18.12 5.63 -5.12
C MET A 35 18.93 4.46 -4.60
N ASN A 36 19.36 3.55 -5.50
CA ASN A 36 20.26 2.46 -5.13
C ASN A 36 21.61 2.98 -4.61
N ARG A 37 22.17 4.03 -5.23
CA ARG A 37 23.45 4.64 -4.80
C ARG A 37 23.33 5.28 -3.41
N LEU A 38 22.19 5.90 -3.12
CA LEU A 38 21.93 6.58 -1.85
C LEU A 38 21.44 5.65 -0.72
N GLY A 39 21.11 4.39 -1.02
CA GLY A 39 20.47 3.50 -0.05
C GLY A 39 19.04 3.87 0.26
N MET A 40 18.35 4.41 -0.71
CA MET A 40 16.94 4.80 -0.58
C MET A 40 16.05 3.66 -1.05
N ILE A 41 15.12 3.23 -0.20
CA ILE A 41 14.14 2.19 -0.54
C ILE A 41 13.22 2.67 -1.67
N ILE A 42 13.05 1.83 -2.68
CA ILE A 42 12.09 2.03 -3.76
C ILE A 42 10.74 1.48 -3.31
N ASP A 43 9.73 2.33 -3.32
CA ASP A 43 8.34 1.97 -3.02
C ASP A 43 7.52 2.04 -4.29
N ILE A 44 6.86 0.91 -4.62
CA ILE A 44 6.03 0.75 -5.82
C ILE A 44 4.52 0.89 -5.53
N ALA A 45 4.15 1.28 -4.32
CA ALA A 45 2.76 1.64 -4.07
C ALA A 45 2.32 2.71 -5.08
N HIS A 46 1.10 2.60 -5.63
CA HIS A 46 0.57 3.39 -6.74
C HIS A 46 1.21 3.18 -8.13
N ALA A 47 2.29 2.42 -8.26
CA ALA A 47 2.92 2.19 -9.56
C ALA A 47 2.10 1.24 -10.45
N SER A 48 2.19 1.41 -11.77
CA SER A 48 1.60 0.48 -12.72
C SER A 48 2.29 -0.90 -12.64
N ASP A 49 1.61 -1.93 -13.14
CA ASP A 49 2.20 -3.28 -13.20
C ASP A 49 3.54 -3.26 -13.96
N LYS A 50 3.61 -2.53 -15.07
CA LYS A 50 4.84 -2.43 -15.86
C LYS A 50 5.96 -1.71 -15.11
N THR A 51 5.63 -0.62 -14.41
CA THR A 51 6.57 0.08 -13.52
C THR A 51 7.11 -0.84 -12.43
N PHE A 52 6.25 -1.69 -11.85
CA PHE A 52 6.70 -2.71 -10.90
C PHE A 52 7.75 -3.65 -11.52
N TYR A 53 7.48 -4.22 -12.71
CA TYR A 53 8.41 -5.15 -13.35
C TYR A 53 9.73 -4.46 -13.71
N ASP A 54 9.69 -3.22 -14.16
CA ASP A 54 10.92 -2.44 -14.42
C ASP A 54 11.71 -2.21 -13.13
N CYS A 55 11.04 -1.90 -12.00
CA CYS A 55 11.70 -1.77 -10.70
C CYS A 55 12.35 -3.09 -10.25
N ILE A 56 11.72 -4.23 -10.51
CA ILE A 56 12.33 -5.55 -10.27
C ILE A 56 13.61 -5.74 -11.11
N GLU A 57 13.61 -5.28 -12.36
CA GLU A 57 14.76 -5.41 -13.26
C GLU A 57 15.90 -4.46 -12.88
N TYR A 58 15.60 -3.17 -12.73
CA TYR A 58 16.63 -2.13 -12.56
C TYR A 58 17.10 -1.94 -11.12
N SER A 59 16.31 -2.29 -10.10
CA SER A 59 16.78 -2.18 -8.71
C SER A 59 17.81 -3.24 -8.38
N LYS A 60 18.90 -2.84 -7.73
CA LYS A 60 19.92 -3.74 -7.16
C LYS A 60 19.52 -4.31 -5.80
N TYR A 61 18.55 -3.70 -5.13
CA TYR A 61 18.14 -4.01 -3.76
C TYR A 61 16.67 -4.39 -3.70
N PRO A 62 16.23 -4.98 -2.57
CA PRO A 62 14.82 -5.20 -2.33
C PRO A 62 14.00 -3.92 -2.50
N ILE A 63 12.79 -4.07 -3.05
CA ILE A 63 11.80 -3.02 -3.17
C ILE A 63 10.61 -3.33 -2.27
N VAL A 64 9.77 -2.35 -1.97
CA VAL A 64 8.59 -2.53 -1.15
C VAL A 64 7.33 -2.02 -1.85
N SER A 65 6.18 -2.54 -1.43
CA SER A 65 4.89 -1.89 -1.61
C SER A 65 4.37 -1.49 -0.24
N THR A 66 4.41 -0.21 0.09
CA THR A 66 4.05 0.26 1.43
C THR A 66 2.57 0.12 1.75
N HIS A 67 1.69 0.05 0.75
CA HIS A 67 0.26 -0.11 0.91
C HIS A 67 -0.41 -0.66 -0.36
N SER A 68 -0.52 -1.99 -0.44
CA SER A 68 -1.23 -2.70 -1.51
C SER A 68 -1.87 -3.96 -0.93
N CYS A 69 -2.83 -4.54 -1.68
CA CYS A 69 -3.46 -5.81 -1.32
C CYS A 69 -3.21 -6.89 -2.39
N CYS A 70 -3.89 -8.03 -2.29
CA CYS A 70 -3.77 -9.15 -3.22
C CYS A 70 -4.86 -9.07 -4.28
N ARG A 71 -4.49 -8.95 -5.56
CA ARG A 71 -5.43 -8.83 -6.69
C ARG A 71 -6.29 -10.08 -6.88
N ALA A 72 -5.79 -11.25 -6.48
CA ALA A 72 -6.56 -12.49 -6.49
C ALA A 72 -7.76 -12.50 -5.54
N LEU A 73 -7.77 -11.62 -4.53
CA LEU A 73 -8.86 -11.53 -3.55
C LEU A 73 -9.77 -10.30 -3.79
N ALA A 74 -9.25 -9.26 -4.41
CA ALA A 74 -10.00 -8.08 -4.83
C ALA A 74 -9.33 -7.50 -6.09
N SER A 75 -10.06 -7.45 -7.20
CA SER A 75 -9.53 -7.24 -8.56
C SER A 75 -9.11 -5.79 -8.85
N HIS A 76 -8.88 -4.98 -7.84
CA HIS A 76 -8.49 -3.59 -8.00
C HIS A 76 -7.07 -3.45 -8.58
N LYS A 77 -6.87 -2.50 -9.50
CA LYS A 77 -5.59 -2.27 -10.19
C LYS A 77 -4.43 -1.86 -9.27
N ARG A 78 -4.72 -1.28 -8.10
CA ARG A 78 -3.75 -0.95 -7.07
C ARG A 78 -3.23 -2.18 -6.30
N ASN A 79 -3.89 -3.34 -6.46
CA ASN A 79 -3.50 -4.60 -5.82
C ASN A 79 -2.48 -5.36 -6.66
N MET A 80 -1.59 -6.08 -6.00
CA MET A 80 -0.54 -6.87 -6.63
C MET A 80 -1.07 -8.25 -7.09
N THR A 81 -0.66 -8.68 -8.26
CA THR A 81 -0.90 -10.05 -8.73
C THR A 81 -0.04 -11.06 -7.97
N ASP A 82 -0.40 -12.34 -8.00
CA ASP A 82 0.39 -13.41 -7.38
C ASP A 82 1.81 -13.49 -7.96
N ASP A 83 1.99 -13.19 -9.26
CA ASP A 83 3.31 -13.14 -9.88
C ASP A 83 4.13 -11.96 -9.34
N MET A 84 3.52 -10.79 -9.18
CA MET A 84 4.19 -9.63 -8.59
C MET A 84 4.61 -9.91 -7.14
N ILE A 85 3.74 -10.51 -6.32
CA ILE A 85 4.06 -10.86 -4.93
C ILE A 85 5.23 -11.83 -4.88
N ARG A 86 5.25 -12.86 -5.75
CA ARG A 86 6.35 -13.83 -5.84
C ARG A 86 7.65 -13.15 -6.23
N LYS A 87 7.66 -12.34 -7.29
CA LYS A 87 8.87 -11.64 -7.76
C LYS A 87 9.40 -10.63 -6.74
N MET A 88 8.50 -9.96 -6.00
CA MET A 88 8.90 -9.09 -4.90
C MET A 88 9.57 -9.90 -3.79
N ALA A 89 9.01 -11.05 -3.41
CA ALA A 89 9.57 -11.94 -2.41
C ALA A 89 10.94 -12.50 -2.86
N ASP A 90 11.06 -12.98 -4.10
CA ASP A 90 12.32 -13.49 -4.68
C ASP A 90 13.42 -12.42 -4.64
N LYS A 91 13.05 -11.14 -4.74
CA LYS A 91 13.97 -10.00 -4.61
C LYS A 91 14.25 -9.59 -3.16
N GLY A 92 13.65 -10.26 -2.18
CA GLY A 92 13.79 -9.93 -0.76
C GLY A 92 12.89 -8.80 -0.27
N GLY A 93 11.96 -8.33 -1.09
CA GLY A 93 11.06 -7.22 -0.78
C GLY A 93 9.93 -7.57 0.17
N VAL A 94 9.02 -6.61 0.40
CA VAL A 94 7.87 -6.75 1.31
C VAL A 94 6.64 -6.06 0.72
N ILE A 95 5.52 -6.81 0.64
CA ILE A 95 4.19 -6.23 0.44
C ILE A 95 3.59 -5.90 1.81
N GLN A 96 3.14 -4.66 2.01
CA GLN A 96 2.44 -4.23 3.22
C GLN A 96 0.95 -4.06 2.90
N ILE A 97 0.11 -4.82 3.62
CA ILE A 97 -1.33 -4.93 3.32
C ILE A 97 -2.04 -3.64 3.70
N ASN A 98 -2.67 -3.02 2.70
CA ASN A 98 -3.49 -1.83 2.82
C ASN A 98 -4.85 -2.16 3.49
N PHE A 99 -5.45 -1.17 4.17
CA PHE A 99 -6.74 -1.32 4.84
C PHE A 99 -7.90 -0.66 4.11
N PHE A 100 -7.67 -0.02 2.97
CA PHE A 100 -8.74 0.60 2.20
C PHE A 100 -9.78 -0.44 1.75
N PRO A 101 -11.05 -0.35 2.20
CA PRO A 101 -12.05 -1.37 1.94
C PRO A 101 -12.26 -1.74 0.47
N PRO A 102 -12.19 -0.79 -0.52
CA PRO A 102 -12.25 -1.15 -1.94
C PRO A 102 -11.08 -2.02 -2.43
N PHE A 103 -9.93 -2.00 -1.75
CA PHE A 103 -8.80 -2.88 -2.08
C PHE A 103 -8.89 -4.25 -1.41
N LEU A 104 -9.79 -4.38 -0.43
CA LEU A 104 -9.99 -5.61 0.32
C LEU A 104 -11.13 -6.46 -0.26
N SER A 105 -12.15 -5.87 -0.91
CA SER A 105 -13.36 -6.57 -1.36
C SER A 105 -13.92 -5.98 -2.64
N ASP A 106 -14.13 -6.84 -3.65
CA ASP A 106 -14.80 -6.46 -4.91
C ASP A 106 -16.28 -6.09 -4.68
N GLU A 107 -16.94 -6.70 -3.71
CA GLU A 107 -18.31 -6.38 -3.35
C GLU A 107 -18.40 -4.96 -2.83
N PHE A 108 -17.51 -4.62 -1.87
CA PHE A 108 -17.46 -3.27 -1.33
C PHE A 108 -17.02 -2.24 -2.38
N ALA A 109 -16.06 -2.57 -3.24
CA ALA A 109 -15.62 -1.69 -4.33
C ALA A 109 -16.78 -1.30 -5.26
N LYS A 110 -17.71 -2.21 -5.51
CA LYS A 110 -18.94 -1.92 -6.31
C LYS A 110 -19.86 -0.96 -5.58
N GLU A 111 -20.10 -1.16 -4.27
CA GLU A 111 -20.92 -0.27 -3.45
C GLU A 111 -20.27 1.12 -3.36
N TYR A 112 -18.96 1.17 -3.14
CA TYR A 112 -18.16 2.40 -3.10
C TYR A 112 -18.23 3.19 -4.41
N ASN A 113 -18.08 2.52 -5.57
CA ASN A 113 -18.20 3.16 -6.87
C ASN A 113 -19.61 3.71 -7.16
N VAL A 114 -20.66 3.13 -6.59
CA VAL A 114 -22.02 3.69 -6.66
C VAL A 114 -22.09 4.94 -5.79
N TRP A 115 -21.60 4.85 -4.56
CA TRP A 115 -21.56 5.96 -3.63
C TRP A 115 -20.79 7.18 -4.21
N GLU A 116 -19.62 6.98 -4.83
CA GLU A 116 -18.84 8.05 -5.48
C GLU A 116 -19.65 8.78 -6.57
N LYS A 117 -20.43 8.03 -7.37
CA LYS A 117 -21.29 8.61 -8.41
C LYS A 117 -22.46 9.40 -7.84
N GLU A 118 -22.96 9.00 -6.67
CA GLU A 118 -24.05 9.70 -5.96
C GLU A 118 -23.54 10.94 -5.21
N HIS A 119 -22.24 11.02 -4.91
CA HIS A 119 -21.61 12.09 -4.15
C HIS A 119 -20.42 12.72 -4.92
N PRO A 120 -20.66 13.33 -6.09
CA PRO A 120 -19.58 13.90 -6.92
C PRO A 120 -18.86 15.08 -6.24
N GLU A 121 -19.42 15.63 -5.15
CA GLU A 121 -18.81 16.65 -4.32
C GLU A 121 -17.75 16.13 -3.34
N ALA A 122 -17.63 14.80 -3.18
CA ALA A 122 -16.81 14.18 -2.13
C ALA A 122 -15.34 14.59 -2.20
N GLU A 123 -14.70 14.46 -3.36
CA GLU A 123 -13.30 14.82 -3.57
C GLU A 123 -13.02 16.28 -3.23
N LYS A 124 -13.94 17.17 -3.64
CA LYS A 124 -13.83 18.61 -3.34
C LYS A 124 -13.95 18.88 -1.84
N LEU A 125 -14.93 18.27 -1.17
CA LEU A 125 -15.13 18.44 0.27
C LEU A 125 -13.94 17.91 1.08
N GLU A 126 -13.37 16.77 0.66
CA GLU A 126 -12.17 16.22 1.26
C GLU A 126 -10.98 17.18 1.15
N SER A 127 -10.73 17.70 -0.07
CA SER A 127 -9.66 18.67 -0.32
C SER A 127 -9.84 19.92 0.53
N GLU A 128 -11.04 20.49 0.54
CA GLU A 128 -11.36 21.69 1.33
C GLU A 128 -11.21 21.46 2.84
N PHE A 129 -11.57 20.27 3.34
CA PHE A 129 -11.35 19.89 4.74
C PHE A 129 -9.86 19.75 5.06
N LYS A 130 -9.09 19.08 4.18
CA LYS A 130 -7.62 18.92 4.36
C LYS A 130 -6.88 20.25 4.34
N GLU A 131 -7.29 21.21 3.49
CA GLU A 131 -6.71 22.54 3.44
C GLU A 131 -6.98 23.40 4.69
N ASN A 132 -8.17 23.29 5.27
CA ASN A 132 -8.55 24.03 6.48
C ASN A 132 -9.35 23.17 7.47
N PRO A 133 -8.69 22.28 8.23
CA PRO A 133 -9.36 21.40 9.19
C PRO A 133 -10.04 22.14 10.38
N ALA A 134 -9.72 23.43 10.57
CA ALA A 134 -10.32 24.26 11.62
C ALA A 134 -11.70 24.83 11.22
N ASP A 135 -12.05 24.81 9.94
CA ASP A 135 -13.35 25.24 9.44
C ASP A 135 -14.43 24.25 9.85
N LYS A 136 -15.33 24.68 10.75
CA LYS A 136 -16.35 23.81 11.34
C LYS A 136 -17.41 23.38 10.33
N GLU A 137 -17.74 24.22 9.35
CA GLU A 137 -18.77 23.91 8.35
C GLU A 137 -18.24 22.87 7.36
N LYS A 138 -17.02 23.04 6.85
CA LYS A 138 -16.35 22.09 5.98
C LYS A 138 -16.11 20.75 6.66
N ARG A 139 -15.64 20.78 7.89
CA ARG A 139 -15.49 19.58 8.71
C ARG A 139 -16.81 18.82 8.85
N LYS A 140 -17.90 19.50 9.24
CA LYS A 140 -19.19 18.87 9.41
C LYS A 140 -19.75 18.31 8.10
N ALA A 141 -19.57 19.02 7.00
CA ALA A 141 -19.97 18.53 5.67
C ALA A 141 -19.21 17.24 5.31
N TRP A 142 -17.88 17.21 5.52
CA TRP A 142 -17.06 16.03 5.31
C TRP A 142 -17.44 14.87 6.25
N GLU A 143 -17.58 15.12 7.55
CA GLU A 143 -18.00 14.10 8.53
C GLU A 143 -19.34 13.47 8.17
N ASN A 144 -20.35 14.27 7.74
CA ASN A 144 -21.64 13.73 7.30
C ASN A 144 -21.49 12.82 6.06
N LEU A 145 -20.56 13.14 5.17
CA LEU A 145 -20.29 12.35 3.97
C LEU A 145 -19.62 11.01 4.35
N VAL A 146 -18.61 11.06 5.21
CA VAL A 146 -17.93 9.87 5.75
C VAL A 146 -18.91 8.98 6.53
N ASP A 147 -19.80 9.55 7.33
CA ASP A 147 -20.86 8.82 8.03
C ASP A 147 -21.77 8.03 7.07
N SER A 148 -21.96 8.51 5.83
CA SER A 148 -22.72 7.78 4.82
C SER A 148 -21.94 6.58 4.26
N LEU A 149 -20.62 6.73 4.06
CA LEU A 149 -19.72 5.63 3.67
C LEU A 149 -19.65 4.55 4.76
N GLU A 150 -19.62 4.96 6.02
CA GLU A 150 -19.55 4.02 7.15
C GLU A 150 -20.79 3.13 7.29
N LYS A 151 -21.92 3.51 6.69
CA LYS A 151 -23.15 2.70 6.65
C LYS A 151 -23.12 1.59 5.60
N LEU A 152 -22.18 1.64 4.66
CA LEU A 152 -21.99 0.57 3.70
C LEU A 152 -21.48 -0.71 4.38
N ASN A 153 -21.65 -1.85 3.72
CA ASN A 153 -21.22 -3.15 4.25
C ASN A 153 -19.69 -3.33 4.17
N ARG A 154 -18.96 -2.60 5.00
CA ARG A 154 -17.50 -2.57 5.00
C ARG A 154 -16.89 -3.92 5.38
N PRO A 155 -15.85 -4.40 4.66
CA PRO A 155 -15.05 -5.54 5.12
C PRO A 155 -14.39 -5.20 6.47
N GLY A 156 -14.33 -6.21 7.37
CA GLY A 156 -13.69 -6.05 8.67
C GLY A 156 -12.30 -6.68 8.73
N VAL A 157 -11.75 -6.74 9.94
CA VAL A 157 -10.41 -7.24 10.26
C VAL A 157 -10.11 -8.63 9.65
N LYS A 158 -11.10 -9.54 9.62
CA LYS A 158 -10.93 -10.87 9.02
C LYS A 158 -10.47 -10.80 7.56
N ARG A 159 -11.01 -9.85 6.81
CA ARG A 159 -10.67 -9.70 5.40
C ARG A 159 -9.23 -9.21 5.20
N ILE A 160 -8.73 -8.35 6.09
CA ILE A 160 -7.31 -7.95 6.10
C ILE A 160 -6.43 -9.19 6.29
N VAL A 161 -6.76 -10.04 7.27
CA VAL A 161 -5.98 -11.25 7.54
C VAL A 161 -6.11 -12.27 6.41
N ASP A 162 -7.22 -12.32 5.65
CA ASP A 162 -7.30 -13.13 4.42
C ASP A 162 -6.24 -12.69 3.38
N HIS A 163 -6.03 -11.38 3.21
CA HIS A 163 -4.98 -10.85 2.34
C HIS A 163 -3.57 -11.17 2.87
N ILE A 164 -3.35 -11.11 4.18
CA ILE A 164 -2.10 -11.52 4.83
C ILE A 164 -1.83 -13.01 4.55
N ASP A 165 -2.81 -13.88 4.79
CA ASP A 165 -2.71 -15.33 4.56
C ASP A 165 -2.39 -15.64 3.10
N HIS A 166 -3.06 -14.93 2.15
CA HIS A 166 -2.80 -15.10 0.73
C HIS A 166 -1.39 -14.68 0.35
N ALA A 167 -0.96 -13.48 0.80
CA ALA A 167 0.37 -12.98 0.51
C ALA A 167 1.46 -13.90 1.07
N ILE A 168 1.28 -14.44 2.29
CA ILE A 168 2.18 -15.43 2.88
C ILE A 168 2.24 -16.72 2.06
N ARG A 169 1.10 -17.22 1.60
CA ARG A 169 1.04 -18.43 0.77
C ARG A 169 1.82 -18.27 -0.53
N ILE A 170 1.82 -17.07 -1.13
CA ILE A 170 2.49 -16.79 -2.40
C ILE A 170 3.96 -16.43 -2.24
N GLY A 171 4.30 -15.56 -1.30
CA GLY A 171 5.64 -14.97 -1.15
C GLY A 171 6.39 -15.45 0.09
N GLY A 172 5.71 -16.08 1.06
CA GLY A 172 6.31 -16.44 2.35
C GLY A 172 6.19 -15.34 3.40
N ILE A 173 6.27 -15.76 4.68
CA ILE A 173 6.00 -14.89 5.83
C ILE A 173 6.99 -13.73 5.99
N GLU A 174 8.21 -13.88 5.49
CA GLU A 174 9.29 -12.88 5.57
C GLU A 174 9.03 -11.67 4.63
N HIS A 175 8.00 -11.75 3.78
CA HIS A 175 7.73 -10.80 2.70
C HIS A 175 6.39 -10.08 2.83
N VAL A 176 5.75 -10.17 4.00
CA VAL A 176 4.46 -9.54 4.28
C VAL A 176 4.56 -8.58 5.44
N GLY A 177 3.84 -7.46 5.37
CA GLY A 177 3.76 -6.45 6.41
C GLY A 177 2.39 -5.79 6.48
N ILE A 178 2.26 -4.77 7.30
CA ILE A 178 1.06 -3.95 7.48
C ILE A 178 1.33 -2.54 6.93
N GLY A 179 0.43 -2.08 6.05
CA GLY A 179 0.48 -0.76 5.42
C GLY A 179 -0.89 -0.10 5.45
N SER A 180 -1.36 0.25 6.63
CA SER A 180 -2.76 0.63 6.92
C SER A 180 -3.35 1.75 6.06
N ASP A 181 -2.53 2.78 5.78
CA ASP A 181 -2.95 3.95 5.00
C ASP A 181 -4.05 4.80 5.67
N PHE A 182 -4.13 4.81 7.02
CA PHE A 182 -5.19 5.51 7.77
C PHE A 182 -5.32 7.00 7.44
N ASP A 183 -4.23 7.68 7.09
CA ASP A 183 -4.26 9.11 6.76
C ASP A 183 -4.59 9.38 5.28
N GLY A 184 -4.62 8.33 4.45
CA GLY A 184 -4.83 8.41 3.00
C GLY A 184 -6.14 7.80 2.50
N ILE A 185 -7.02 7.34 3.40
CA ILE A 185 -8.27 6.66 3.05
C ILE A 185 -9.48 7.33 3.72
N GLU A 186 -10.58 7.48 2.99
CA GLU A 186 -11.79 8.15 3.46
C GLU A 186 -12.64 7.24 4.33
N VAL A 187 -12.52 5.93 4.15
CA VAL A 187 -13.28 4.91 4.87
C VAL A 187 -12.38 3.78 5.32
N THR A 188 -12.58 3.34 6.54
CA THR A 188 -11.78 2.28 7.17
C THR A 188 -12.54 0.96 7.24
N PRO A 189 -11.87 -0.18 7.44
CA PRO A 189 -12.55 -1.45 7.69
C PRO A 189 -13.41 -1.40 8.95
N ALA A 190 -14.53 -2.13 8.93
CA ALA A 190 -15.43 -2.18 10.08
C ALA A 190 -14.69 -2.70 11.32
N GLY A 191 -14.78 -1.94 12.41
CA GLY A 191 -14.13 -2.26 13.69
C GLY A 191 -12.63 -1.95 13.74
N LEU A 192 -12.10 -1.22 12.76
CA LEU A 192 -10.70 -0.79 12.70
C LEU A 192 -10.63 0.69 12.24
N GLU A 193 -11.29 1.55 12.98
CA GLU A 193 -11.50 2.95 12.61
C GLU A 193 -10.26 3.84 12.78
N ASN A 194 -9.26 3.38 13.53
CA ASN A 194 -8.00 4.12 13.72
C ASN A 194 -6.88 3.21 14.26
N ILE A 195 -5.66 3.75 14.32
CA ILE A 195 -4.44 3.02 14.69
C ILE A 195 -4.50 2.40 16.09
N SER A 196 -5.27 2.97 17.04
CA SER A 196 -5.38 2.39 18.40
C SER A 196 -6.00 0.98 18.41
N GLN A 197 -6.67 0.62 17.33
CA GLN A 197 -7.36 -0.66 17.17
C GLN A 197 -6.54 -1.71 16.39
N ILE A 198 -5.30 -1.37 15.97
CA ILE A 198 -4.44 -2.27 15.17
C ILE A 198 -4.24 -3.64 15.83
N GLY A 199 -4.29 -3.70 17.16
CA GLY A 199 -4.21 -4.94 17.93
C GLY A 199 -5.26 -5.98 17.53
N LYS A 200 -6.41 -5.56 17.01
CA LYS A 200 -7.46 -6.48 16.52
C LYS A 200 -7.00 -7.33 15.33
N VAL A 201 -6.09 -6.80 14.50
CA VAL A 201 -5.48 -7.56 13.39
C VAL A 201 -4.60 -8.67 13.97
N PHE A 202 -3.78 -8.35 14.96
CA PHE A 202 -2.92 -9.31 15.63
C PHE A 202 -3.73 -10.37 16.42
N ASP A 203 -4.84 -9.95 17.05
CA ASP A 203 -5.74 -10.88 17.72
C ASP A 203 -6.39 -11.86 16.73
N GLU A 204 -6.79 -11.40 15.55
CA GLU A 204 -7.33 -12.28 14.50
C GLU A 204 -6.27 -13.22 13.96
N MET A 205 -5.02 -12.76 13.77
CA MET A 205 -3.89 -13.64 13.42
C MET A 205 -3.64 -14.71 14.47
N LYS A 206 -3.66 -14.37 15.77
CA LYS A 206 -3.56 -15.33 16.87
C LYS A 206 -4.66 -16.39 16.82
N LYS A 207 -5.89 -15.99 16.56
CA LYS A 207 -7.04 -16.93 16.38
C LYS A 207 -6.83 -17.88 15.23
N ARG A 208 -6.10 -17.48 14.17
CA ARG A 208 -5.72 -18.32 13.04
C ARG A 208 -4.47 -19.17 13.27
N GLY A 209 -3.87 -19.09 14.47
CA GLY A 209 -2.73 -19.91 14.88
C GLY A 209 -1.35 -19.33 14.60
N TYR A 210 -1.25 -18.02 14.29
CA TYR A 210 0.05 -17.37 14.18
C TYR A 210 0.74 -17.28 15.53
N SER A 211 2.03 -17.62 15.57
CA SER A 211 2.88 -17.40 16.76
C SER A 211 3.19 -15.91 16.93
N ASP A 212 3.60 -15.51 18.14
CA ASP A 212 4.03 -14.14 18.42
C ASP A 212 5.21 -13.73 17.51
N ASP A 213 6.19 -14.61 17.27
CA ASP A 213 7.31 -14.36 16.35
C ASP A 213 6.83 -14.08 14.90
N GLN A 214 5.80 -14.81 14.45
CA GLN A 214 5.22 -14.60 13.12
C GLN A 214 4.49 -13.26 13.03
N ILE A 215 3.79 -12.88 14.09
CA ILE A 215 3.11 -11.58 14.18
C ILE A 215 4.13 -10.45 14.20
N ASP A 216 5.20 -10.56 14.98
CA ASP A 216 6.26 -9.56 15.07
C ASP A 216 6.95 -9.31 13.72
N LYS A 217 7.17 -10.37 12.93
CA LYS A 217 7.69 -10.27 11.58
C LYS A 217 6.78 -9.37 10.71
N ILE A 218 5.49 -9.66 10.70
CA ILE A 218 4.49 -8.95 9.89
C ILE A 218 4.24 -7.55 10.45
N ALA A 219 4.26 -7.37 11.78
CA ALA A 219 4.05 -6.08 12.42
C ALA A 219 5.14 -5.05 12.09
N GLY A 220 6.38 -5.49 11.76
CA GLY A 220 7.42 -4.54 11.40
C GLY A 220 8.80 -5.12 11.11
N GLN A 221 9.16 -6.30 11.62
CA GLN A 221 10.53 -6.82 11.46
C GLN A 221 10.89 -7.07 9.99
N ASN A 222 9.94 -7.50 9.17
CA ASN A 222 10.16 -7.72 7.73
C ASN A 222 10.53 -6.43 7.01
N PHE A 223 9.82 -5.33 7.28
CA PHE A 223 10.17 -4.02 6.72
C PHE A 223 11.52 -3.52 7.25
N LEU A 224 11.76 -3.66 8.56
CA LEU A 224 13.05 -3.28 9.17
C LEU A 224 14.23 -4.07 8.60
N ARG A 225 14.03 -5.33 8.20
CA ARG A 225 15.04 -6.12 7.47
C ARG A 225 15.40 -5.45 6.16
N VAL A 226 14.40 -5.11 5.33
CA VAL A 226 14.61 -4.41 4.05
C VAL A 226 15.29 -3.05 4.28
N PHE A 227 14.82 -2.28 5.26
CA PHE A 227 15.40 -1.00 5.61
C PHE A 227 16.88 -1.11 5.96
N LYS A 228 17.25 -2.08 6.79
CA LYS A 228 18.65 -2.34 7.16
C LYS A 228 19.47 -2.78 5.95
N GLU A 229 18.95 -3.70 5.14
CA GLU A 229 19.67 -4.21 3.97
C GLU A 229 20.00 -3.11 2.97
N VAL A 230 19.03 -2.26 2.64
CA VAL A 230 19.21 -1.17 1.67
C VAL A 230 20.16 -0.09 2.21
N ASN A 231 20.09 0.25 3.51
CA ASN A 231 20.94 1.29 4.10
C ASN A 231 22.36 0.81 4.39
N MET A 232 22.57 -0.43 4.89
CA MET A 232 23.89 -0.91 5.33
C MET A 232 24.87 -1.12 4.16
N LYS A 233 24.38 -1.49 2.99
CA LYS A 233 25.24 -1.72 1.81
C LYS A 233 25.89 -0.43 1.30
N ASN A 234 25.35 0.74 1.66
CA ASN A 234 25.95 2.04 1.32
C ASN A 234 26.93 2.57 2.35
N SER A 235 26.83 2.18 3.62
CA SER A 235 27.80 2.55 4.64
C SER A 235 29.20 1.99 4.34
N SER A 236 29.28 0.87 3.62
CA SER A 236 30.56 0.25 3.21
C SER A 236 31.21 0.94 2.00
N SER A 237 30.49 1.75 1.23
CA SER A 237 31.02 2.50 0.08
C SER A 237 31.40 3.94 0.41
N CYS A 238 30.94 4.49 1.56
CA CYS A 238 31.28 5.83 2.01
C CYS A 238 32.60 5.94 2.81
N ILE A 239 33.30 4.83 3.10
CA ILE A 239 34.61 4.86 3.77
C ILE A 239 35.70 4.65 2.71
N ARG A 240 35.82 5.57 1.76
CA ARG A 240 37.01 5.78 0.95
C ARG A 240 37.11 7.27 0.60
N TYR A 241 37.57 8.04 1.56
CA TYR A 241 38.28 9.32 1.34
C TYR A 241 39.44 9.39 2.32
#